data_efd99a1a44ccf5fa7f8af044dbafa955
#
_entry.id   efd99a1a44ccf5fa7f8af044dbafa955
#
_cell.length_a   1.000
_cell.length_b   1.000
_cell.length_c   1.000
_cell.angle_alpha   90.00
_cell.angle_beta   90.00
_cell.angle_gamma   90.00
#
_symmetry.space_group_name_H-M   'P 1'
#
loop_
_entity.id
_entity.type
_entity.pdbx_description
1 polymer ?
#
loop_
_entity_poly.entity_id
_entity_poly.type
_entity_poly.pdbx_seq_one_letter_code
_entity_poly.pdbx_strand_id
1 'polypeptide(L)'
;MEQKEVLWGLTDQDSEETMRKKAFSLIGAIRFIPTATVNEGIPECRILDFNLLSDGNLYFMTSKGKPVYRQLQARPQLVLNTLIDERYSLRMSAWVKEETKSEIWDEFFQLNPGTKLMYRKNFDIVALYRLERGEGEMFHLYASERIRRVRFAFGNEKKKPMSYHNITEECTSCGLCQENCVERAIYHGEDGRYHIREMDCDDCGICFTKCPLAGQALVCRLDEN
;
A
#
# COMPACT_ATOMS: atom_id res chain seq x y z
N MET A 1 -27.28 8.18 2.19
CA MET A 1 -25.91 8.65 2.50
C MET A 1 -25.21 8.85 1.18
N GLU A 2 -24.71 10.04 0.93
CA GLU A 2 -23.95 10.33 -0.30
C GLU A 2 -22.66 9.50 -0.28
N GLN A 3 -22.42 8.71 -1.32
CA GLN A 3 -21.16 7.97 -1.48
C GLN A 3 -20.01 8.98 -1.52
N LYS A 4 -19.08 8.82 -0.60
CA LYS A 4 -17.91 9.69 -0.55
C LYS A 4 -16.88 9.15 -1.52
N GLU A 5 -16.61 9.88 -2.58
CA GLU A 5 -15.59 9.54 -3.55
C GLU A 5 -14.20 9.70 -2.92
N VAL A 6 -13.39 8.65 -3.06
CA VAL A 6 -12.00 8.63 -2.65
C VAL A 6 -11.14 8.33 -3.85
N LEU A 7 -9.99 8.99 -3.91
CA LEU A 7 -8.83 8.49 -4.63
C LEU A 7 -9.22 7.82 -5.96
N TRP A 8 -9.34 8.62 -7.02
CA TRP A 8 -9.60 8.11 -8.37
C TRP A 8 -10.90 7.30 -8.53
N GLY A 9 -11.97 7.73 -7.85
CA GLY A 9 -13.29 7.11 -7.94
C GLY A 9 -13.49 5.89 -7.06
N LEU A 10 -12.58 5.60 -6.13
CA LEU A 10 -12.80 4.59 -5.10
C LEU A 10 -13.71 5.12 -3.99
N THR A 11 -14.50 4.23 -3.41
CA THR A 11 -15.42 4.50 -2.31
C THR A 11 -15.19 3.54 -1.15
N ASP A 12 -15.83 3.78 -0.01
CA ASP A 12 -15.83 2.87 1.13
C ASP A 12 -16.60 1.56 0.90
N GLN A 13 -17.31 1.46 -0.24
CA GLN A 13 -18.04 0.26 -0.66
C GLN A 13 -17.21 -0.64 -1.59
N ASP A 14 -16.06 -0.17 -2.07
CA ASP A 14 -15.24 -0.93 -3.00
C ASP A 14 -14.54 -2.11 -2.32
N SER A 15 -14.46 -3.23 -3.04
CA SER A 15 -13.76 -4.42 -2.58
C SER A 15 -12.22 -4.20 -2.58
N GLU A 16 -11.52 -4.97 -1.76
CA GLU A 16 -10.04 -4.98 -1.77
C GLU A 16 -9.47 -5.29 -3.16
N GLU A 17 -10.15 -6.16 -3.90
CA GLU A 17 -9.76 -6.49 -5.27
C GLU A 17 -9.90 -5.28 -6.22
N THR A 18 -10.95 -4.48 -6.06
CA THR A 18 -11.13 -3.22 -6.82
C THR A 18 -10.02 -2.24 -6.48
N MET A 19 -9.71 -2.08 -5.19
CA MET A 19 -8.64 -1.20 -4.71
C MET A 19 -7.27 -1.65 -5.24
N ARG A 20 -6.98 -2.95 -5.19
CA ARG A 20 -5.77 -3.56 -5.74
C ARG A 20 -5.62 -3.29 -7.24
N LYS A 21 -6.67 -3.57 -8.02
CA LYS A 21 -6.66 -3.34 -9.48
C LYS A 21 -6.37 -1.87 -9.80
N LYS A 22 -6.98 -0.96 -9.06
CA LYS A 22 -6.74 0.48 -9.22
C LYS A 22 -5.29 0.83 -8.91
N ALA A 23 -4.76 0.36 -7.77
CA ALA A 23 -3.37 0.58 -7.40
C ALA A 23 -2.39 0.02 -8.44
N PHE A 24 -2.62 -1.20 -8.92
CA PHE A 24 -1.77 -1.83 -9.96
C PHE A 24 -1.82 -1.08 -11.27
N SER A 25 -3.00 -0.60 -11.67
CA SER A 25 -3.17 0.24 -12.87
C SER A 25 -2.37 1.55 -12.76
N LEU A 26 -2.41 2.21 -11.61
CA LEU A 26 -1.65 3.44 -11.36
C LEU A 26 -0.13 3.18 -11.40
N ILE A 27 0.34 2.12 -10.74
CA ILE A 27 1.75 1.71 -10.77
C ILE A 27 2.20 1.42 -12.20
N GLY A 28 1.43 0.64 -12.95
CA GLY A 28 1.73 0.32 -14.35
C GLY A 28 1.73 1.53 -15.28
N ALA A 29 0.93 2.56 -14.98
CA ALA A 29 0.92 3.82 -15.74
C ALA A 29 2.13 4.71 -15.42
N ILE A 30 2.56 4.77 -14.14
CA ILE A 30 3.74 5.53 -13.70
C ILE A 30 5.02 4.82 -14.12
N ARG A 31 5.08 3.51 -14.01
CA ARG A 31 6.18 2.60 -14.32
C ARG A 31 7.41 2.77 -13.42
N PHE A 32 8.05 3.93 -13.42
CA PHE A 32 9.35 4.17 -12.77
C PHE A 32 9.17 4.59 -11.32
N ILE A 33 9.30 3.63 -10.38
CA ILE A 33 8.93 3.84 -8.99
C ILE A 33 10.11 3.58 -8.04
N PRO A 34 10.36 4.50 -7.09
CA PRO A 34 11.28 4.27 -5.99
C PRO A 34 10.92 2.99 -5.23
N THR A 35 11.87 2.07 -5.17
CA THR A 35 11.65 0.75 -4.59
C THR A 35 12.81 0.37 -3.69
N ALA A 36 12.51 0.01 -2.46
CA ALA A 36 13.47 -0.42 -1.46
C ALA A 36 13.48 -1.95 -1.31
N THR A 37 14.67 -2.50 -1.13
CA THR A 37 14.94 -3.87 -0.67
C THR A 37 15.93 -3.82 0.47
N VAL A 38 16.17 -4.92 1.15
CA VAL A 38 17.08 -4.98 2.31
C VAL A 38 18.36 -5.73 1.92
N ASN A 39 19.50 -5.12 2.23
CA ASN A 39 20.82 -5.71 2.12
C ASN A 39 21.46 -5.79 3.52
N GLU A 40 21.60 -7.00 4.08
CA GLU A 40 22.20 -7.21 5.41
C GLU A 40 21.59 -6.31 6.51
N GLY A 41 20.28 -6.14 6.49
CA GLY A 41 19.56 -5.30 7.45
C GLY A 41 19.47 -3.81 7.07
N ILE A 42 20.19 -3.36 6.05
CA ILE A 42 20.19 -1.98 5.57
C ILE A 42 19.24 -1.84 4.39
N PRO A 43 18.26 -0.92 4.42
CA PRO A 43 17.41 -0.65 3.27
C PRO A 43 18.19 0.08 2.16
N GLU A 44 18.05 -0.43 0.94
CA GLU A 44 18.58 0.20 -0.26
C GLU A 44 17.46 0.54 -1.23
N CYS A 45 17.43 1.78 -1.74
CA CYS A 45 16.42 2.26 -2.65
C CYS A 45 16.98 2.52 -4.06
N ARG A 46 16.19 2.20 -5.08
CA ARG A 46 16.45 2.49 -6.50
C ARG A 46 15.12 2.61 -7.25
N ILE A 47 15.18 3.15 -8.47
CA ILE A 47 14.03 3.14 -9.37
C ILE A 47 13.94 1.75 -10.05
N LEU A 48 12.75 1.14 -9.99
CA LEU A 48 12.41 -0.04 -10.80
C LEU A 48 11.29 0.33 -11.78
N ASP A 49 11.30 -0.32 -12.95
CA ASP A 49 10.31 -0.16 -14.01
C ASP A 49 9.24 -1.26 -13.89
N PHE A 50 8.05 -0.90 -13.39
CA PHE A 50 6.93 -1.82 -13.21
C PHE A 50 6.03 -1.82 -14.44
N ASN A 51 5.62 -2.99 -14.87
CA ASN A 51 4.75 -3.21 -16.02
C ASN A 51 3.54 -4.01 -15.57
N LEU A 52 2.34 -3.50 -15.83
CA LEU A 52 1.10 -4.24 -15.65
C LEU A 52 0.86 -5.09 -16.90
N LEU A 53 0.79 -6.43 -16.74
CA LEU A 53 0.51 -7.35 -17.84
C LEU A 53 -0.97 -7.73 -17.90
N SER A 54 -1.34 -8.44 -18.95
CA SER A 54 -2.75 -8.82 -19.26
C SER A 54 -3.38 -9.71 -18.19
N ASP A 55 -2.56 -10.45 -17.43
CA ASP A 55 -3.01 -11.26 -16.30
C ASP A 55 -3.39 -10.43 -15.06
N GLY A 56 -3.26 -9.10 -15.13
CA GLY A 56 -3.57 -8.16 -14.06
C GLY A 56 -2.54 -8.11 -12.92
N ASN A 57 -1.33 -8.64 -13.14
CA ASN A 57 -0.23 -8.59 -12.18
C ASN A 57 0.85 -7.58 -12.61
N LEU A 58 1.60 -7.11 -11.62
CA LEU A 58 2.75 -6.21 -11.83
C LEU A 58 4.05 -7.01 -11.92
N TYR A 59 4.84 -6.64 -12.91
CA TYR A 59 6.14 -7.24 -13.19
C TYR A 59 7.23 -6.19 -13.29
N PHE A 60 8.44 -6.56 -12.91
CA PHE A 60 9.65 -5.79 -13.16
C PHE A 60 10.81 -6.73 -13.49
N MET A 61 11.74 -6.26 -14.30
CA MET A 61 12.91 -7.03 -14.69
C MET A 61 14.18 -6.45 -14.07
N THR A 62 15.12 -7.31 -13.72
CA THR A 62 16.47 -6.92 -13.31
C THR A 62 17.52 -7.82 -13.91
N SER A 63 18.79 -7.38 -13.93
CA SER A 63 19.92 -8.23 -14.29
C SER A 63 20.46 -8.96 -13.04
N LYS A 64 20.82 -10.23 -13.20
CA LYS A 64 21.38 -11.09 -12.14
C LYS A 64 22.71 -10.56 -11.59
N GLY A 65 23.41 -9.70 -12.32
CA GLY A 65 24.62 -9.01 -11.86
C GLY A 65 24.37 -7.82 -10.92
N LYS A 66 23.11 -7.33 -10.79
CA LYS A 66 22.80 -6.17 -9.95
C LYS A 66 22.60 -6.57 -8.47
N PRO A 67 22.96 -5.70 -7.52
CA PRO A 67 22.73 -5.95 -6.09
C PRO A 67 21.28 -6.33 -5.75
N VAL A 68 20.30 -5.68 -6.35
CA VAL A 68 18.88 -5.96 -6.13
C VAL A 68 18.50 -7.41 -6.40
N TYR A 69 19.12 -8.07 -7.40
CA TYR A 69 18.87 -9.49 -7.65
C TYR A 69 19.29 -10.35 -6.44
N ARG A 70 20.51 -10.13 -5.92
CA ARG A 70 21.01 -10.86 -4.74
C ARG A 70 20.16 -10.60 -3.50
N GLN A 71 19.71 -9.37 -3.31
CA GLN A 71 18.85 -8.99 -2.20
C GLN A 71 17.51 -9.73 -2.27
N LEU A 72 16.89 -9.82 -3.45
CA LEU A 72 15.65 -10.54 -3.67
C LEU A 72 15.81 -12.07 -3.60
N GLN A 73 16.98 -12.61 -3.94
CA GLN A 73 17.27 -14.03 -3.71
C GLN A 73 17.40 -14.35 -2.21
N ALA A 74 18.00 -13.45 -1.44
CA ALA A 74 18.14 -13.61 0.01
C ALA A 74 16.82 -13.34 0.75
N ARG A 75 16.08 -12.31 0.32
CA ARG A 75 14.79 -11.91 0.88
C ARG A 75 13.89 -11.40 -0.25
N PRO A 76 12.94 -12.22 -0.74
CA PRO A 76 12.10 -11.88 -1.88
C PRO A 76 10.99 -10.88 -1.51
N GLN A 77 11.37 -9.75 -0.90
CA GLN A 77 10.49 -8.72 -0.38
C GLN A 77 10.97 -7.33 -0.80
N LEU A 78 10.03 -6.48 -1.18
CA LEU A 78 10.29 -5.10 -1.53
C LEU A 78 9.22 -4.17 -0.95
N VAL A 79 9.57 -2.90 -0.83
CA VAL A 79 8.63 -1.81 -0.56
C VAL A 79 8.77 -0.78 -1.66
N LEU A 80 7.65 -0.38 -2.25
CA LEU A 80 7.59 0.72 -3.20
C LEU A 80 6.73 1.86 -2.65
N ASN A 81 7.05 3.08 -3.08
CA ASN A 81 6.25 4.26 -2.74
C ASN A 81 6.33 5.28 -3.88
N THR A 82 5.21 5.88 -4.21
CA THR A 82 5.15 6.94 -5.22
C THR A 82 4.18 8.03 -4.79
N LEU A 83 4.44 9.24 -5.27
CA LEU A 83 3.57 10.40 -5.14
C LEU A 83 2.88 10.64 -6.49
N ILE A 84 1.57 10.81 -6.47
CA ILE A 84 0.75 11.03 -7.66
C ILE A 84 0.05 12.37 -7.52
N ASP A 85 0.12 13.21 -8.58
CA ASP A 85 -0.51 14.53 -8.64
C ASP A 85 -0.19 15.43 -7.43
N GLU A 86 1.01 15.21 -6.82
CA GLU A 86 1.48 15.94 -5.63
C GLU A 86 0.57 15.82 -4.39
N ARG A 87 -0.43 14.96 -4.44
CA ARG A 87 -1.49 14.85 -3.42
C ARG A 87 -1.63 13.45 -2.85
N TYR A 88 -1.41 12.44 -3.66
CA TYR A 88 -1.72 11.07 -3.31
C TYR A 88 -0.46 10.24 -3.17
N SER A 89 -0.27 9.67 -2.01
CA SER A 89 0.76 8.64 -1.79
C SER A 89 0.17 7.26 -2.07
N LEU A 90 0.87 6.48 -2.88
CA LEU A 90 0.61 5.05 -3.04
C LEU A 90 1.85 4.30 -2.60
N ARG A 91 1.72 3.51 -1.54
CA ARG A 91 2.79 2.64 -1.04
C ARG A 91 2.34 1.19 -1.01
N MET A 92 3.28 0.30 -1.20
CA MET A 92 3.02 -1.13 -1.19
C MET A 92 4.22 -1.88 -0.63
N SER A 93 3.95 -2.88 0.21
CA SER A 93 4.92 -3.89 0.63
C SER A 93 4.52 -5.21 -0.02
N ALA A 94 5.44 -5.84 -0.73
CA ALA A 94 5.13 -7.03 -1.50
C ALA A 94 6.22 -8.07 -1.43
N TRP A 95 5.83 -9.34 -1.43
CA TRP A 95 6.66 -10.47 -1.75
C TRP A 95 6.65 -10.68 -3.26
N VAL A 96 7.81 -11.00 -3.80
CA VAL A 96 7.98 -11.21 -5.23
C VAL A 96 8.40 -12.64 -5.53
N LYS A 97 8.05 -13.10 -6.72
CA LYS A 97 8.43 -14.42 -7.23
C LYS A 97 9.02 -14.27 -8.61
N GLU A 98 10.13 -14.96 -8.86
CA GLU A 98 10.74 -15.02 -10.19
C GLU A 98 9.80 -15.78 -11.15
N GLU A 99 9.55 -15.16 -12.31
CA GLU A 99 8.64 -15.69 -13.32
C GLU A 99 9.42 -16.52 -14.35
N THR A 100 8.90 -17.71 -14.64
CA THR A 100 9.55 -18.66 -15.55
C THR A 100 8.72 -18.99 -16.81
N LYS A 101 7.46 -18.53 -16.86
CA LYS A 101 6.54 -18.81 -17.97
C LYS A 101 6.93 -18.03 -19.22
N SER A 102 7.13 -18.72 -20.32
CA SER A 102 7.54 -18.12 -21.62
C SER A 102 6.54 -17.10 -22.13
N GLU A 103 5.24 -17.36 -22.01
CA GLU A 103 4.18 -16.46 -22.48
C GLU A 103 4.19 -15.12 -21.76
N ILE A 104 4.52 -15.11 -20.45
CA ILE A 104 4.66 -13.87 -19.66
C ILE A 104 5.91 -13.09 -20.08
N TRP A 105 7.01 -13.79 -20.31
CA TRP A 105 8.23 -13.18 -20.86
C TRP A 105 8.01 -12.56 -22.24
N ASP A 106 7.25 -13.25 -23.12
CA ASP A 106 6.94 -12.75 -24.45
C ASP A 106 6.09 -11.47 -24.39
N GLU A 107 5.05 -11.45 -23.56
CA GLU A 107 4.22 -10.26 -23.34
C GLU A 107 5.06 -9.10 -22.75
N PHE A 108 5.87 -9.36 -21.72
CA PHE A 108 6.76 -8.35 -21.13
C PHE A 108 7.69 -7.72 -22.19
N PHE A 109 8.28 -8.53 -23.05
CA PHE A 109 9.15 -8.05 -24.11
C PHE A 109 8.42 -7.37 -25.28
N GLN A 110 7.14 -7.66 -25.50
CA GLN A 110 6.32 -6.89 -26.46
C GLN A 110 6.13 -5.46 -25.95
N LEU A 111 5.88 -5.29 -24.65
CA LEU A 111 5.77 -3.97 -24.03
C LEU A 111 7.12 -3.24 -23.90
N ASN A 112 8.23 -3.98 -23.90
CA ASN A 112 9.58 -3.46 -23.68
C ASN A 112 10.57 -3.86 -24.80
N PRO A 113 10.32 -3.45 -26.07
CA PRO A 113 11.13 -3.87 -27.21
C PRO A 113 12.61 -3.42 -27.12
N GLY A 114 12.87 -2.26 -26.50
CA GLY A 114 14.22 -1.77 -26.26
C GLY A 114 14.99 -2.66 -25.29
N THR A 115 14.35 -3.13 -24.23
CA THR A 115 14.92 -4.08 -23.28
C THR A 115 15.19 -5.44 -23.95
N LYS A 116 14.24 -5.93 -24.75
CA LYS A 116 14.44 -7.16 -25.55
C LYS A 116 15.67 -7.06 -26.45
N LEU A 117 15.81 -5.93 -27.14
CA LEU A 117 16.96 -5.68 -28.01
C LEU A 117 18.29 -5.64 -27.24
N MET A 118 18.30 -5.00 -26.06
CA MET A 118 19.48 -4.86 -25.21
C MET A 118 20.03 -6.23 -24.76
N TYR A 119 19.13 -7.15 -24.37
CA TYR A 119 19.52 -8.45 -23.82
C TYR A 119 19.43 -9.62 -24.83
N ARG A 120 19.17 -9.34 -26.12
CA ARG A 120 18.90 -10.36 -27.16
C ARG A 120 19.91 -11.51 -27.29
N LYS A 121 21.14 -11.31 -26.80
CA LYS A 121 22.21 -12.32 -26.83
C LYS A 121 22.45 -13.00 -25.49
N ASN A 122 21.82 -12.50 -24.40
CA ASN A 122 22.12 -12.89 -23.03
C ASN A 122 20.86 -12.85 -22.17
N PHE A 123 19.79 -13.54 -22.56
CA PHE A 123 18.57 -13.60 -21.77
C PHE A 123 18.73 -14.35 -20.45
N ASP A 124 19.73 -15.20 -20.34
CA ASP A 124 20.07 -15.95 -19.13
C ASP A 124 20.55 -15.09 -17.97
N ILE A 125 21.03 -13.86 -18.26
CA ILE A 125 21.48 -12.92 -17.23
C ILE A 125 20.39 -12.02 -16.66
N VAL A 126 19.16 -12.13 -17.12
CA VAL A 126 18.04 -11.35 -16.61
C VAL A 126 17.04 -12.22 -15.83
N ALA A 127 16.34 -11.60 -14.91
CA ALA A 127 15.26 -12.20 -14.14
C ALA A 127 14.04 -11.28 -14.17
N LEU A 128 12.88 -11.86 -14.42
CA LEU A 128 11.57 -11.21 -14.35
C LEU A 128 10.91 -11.58 -13.04
N TYR A 129 10.43 -10.60 -12.29
CA TYR A 129 9.75 -10.80 -11.02
C TYR A 129 8.31 -10.35 -11.11
N ARG A 130 7.41 -11.14 -10.52
CA ARG A 130 6.00 -10.79 -10.30
C ARG A 130 5.80 -10.41 -8.83
N LEU A 131 4.95 -9.41 -8.56
CA LEU A 131 4.42 -9.19 -7.23
C LEU A 131 3.40 -10.30 -6.93
N GLU A 132 3.72 -11.17 -5.96
CA GLU A 132 2.94 -12.38 -5.69
C GLU A 132 1.88 -12.16 -4.62
N ARG A 133 2.28 -11.53 -3.52
CA ARG A 133 1.42 -11.21 -2.38
C ARG A 133 1.91 -9.98 -1.66
N GLY A 134 1.03 -9.29 -0.97
CA GLY A 134 1.40 -8.08 -0.25
C GLY A 134 0.21 -7.28 0.21
N GLU A 135 0.52 -6.09 0.68
CA GLU A 135 -0.43 -5.08 1.11
C GLU A 135 -0.10 -3.73 0.50
N GLY A 136 -1.10 -2.89 0.39
CA GLY A 136 -0.92 -1.54 -0.11
C GLY A 136 -1.82 -0.53 0.60
N GLU A 137 -1.42 0.71 0.50
CA GLU A 137 -2.16 1.86 0.98
C GLU A 137 -2.15 2.95 -0.07
N MET A 138 -3.32 3.50 -0.35
CA MET A 138 -3.49 4.77 -1.05
C MET A 138 -3.93 5.81 -0.02
N PHE A 139 -3.24 6.94 0.02
CA PHE A 139 -3.42 7.96 1.03
C PHE A 139 -3.44 9.35 0.42
N HIS A 140 -4.43 10.17 0.78
CA HIS A 140 -4.51 11.58 0.40
C HIS A 140 -3.80 12.45 1.43
N LEU A 141 -2.85 13.26 0.99
CA LEU A 141 -1.96 14.04 1.86
C LEU A 141 -2.62 15.28 2.47
N TYR A 142 -3.74 15.77 1.89
CA TYR A 142 -4.38 17.00 2.33
C TYR A 142 -5.67 16.74 3.12
N ALA A 143 -5.87 17.52 4.18
CA ALA A 143 -6.95 17.36 5.16
C ALA A 143 -8.37 17.63 4.64
N SER A 144 -8.53 18.29 3.46
CA SER A 144 -9.81 18.71 2.92
C SER A 144 -10.68 17.58 2.38
N GLU A 145 -10.09 16.42 2.11
CA GLU A 145 -10.80 15.28 1.53
C GLU A 145 -11.28 14.34 2.64
N ARG A 146 -12.56 13.96 2.58
CA ARG A 146 -13.06 12.83 3.36
C ARG A 146 -12.65 11.55 2.68
N ILE A 147 -12.39 10.51 3.46
CA ILE A 147 -11.78 9.26 3.01
C ILE A 147 -10.36 9.54 2.51
N ARG A 148 -9.47 9.64 3.46
CA ARG A 148 -8.05 9.93 3.20
C ARG A 148 -7.26 8.70 2.85
N ARG A 149 -7.77 7.52 3.24
CA ARG A 149 -7.03 6.28 3.20
C ARG A 149 -7.87 5.11 2.74
N VAL A 150 -7.31 4.29 1.89
CA VAL A 150 -7.75 2.92 1.67
C VAL A 150 -6.56 1.99 1.80
N ARG A 151 -6.77 0.83 2.42
CA ARG A 151 -5.81 -0.25 2.53
C ARG A 151 -6.37 -1.51 1.91
N PHE A 152 -5.52 -2.27 1.25
CA PHE A 152 -5.88 -3.53 0.61
C PHE A 152 -4.75 -4.54 0.78
N ALA A 153 -5.09 -5.82 0.63
CA ALA A 153 -4.12 -6.91 0.56
C ALA A 153 -4.37 -7.76 -0.67
N PHE A 154 -3.40 -8.56 -1.05
CA PHE A 154 -3.50 -9.51 -2.17
C PHE A 154 -2.61 -10.73 -1.94
N GLY A 155 -2.90 -11.82 -2.66
CA GLY A 155 -2.12 -13.06 -2.60
C GLY A 155 -2.15 -13.72 -1.22
N ASN A 156 -3.30 -13.72 -0.53
CA ASN A 156 -3.51 -14.28 0.81
C ASN A 156 -2.72 -13.58 1.94
N GLU A 157 -2.28 -12.36 1.72
CA GLU A 157 -1.71 -11.52 2.78
C GLU A 157 -2.85 -10.91 3.62
N LYS A 158 -2.58 -10.64 4.89
CA LYS A 158 -3.54 -9.97 5.75
C LYS A 158 -3.51 -8.46 5.53
N LYS A 159 -4.68 -7.87 5.36
CA LYS A 159 -4.82 -6.42 5.34
C LYS A 159 -4.55 -5.84 6.73
N LYS A 160 -3.76 -4.78 6.79
CA LYS A 160 -3.64 -3.95 7.99
C LYS A 160 -4.98 -3.27 8.31
N PRO A 161 -5.29 -3.01 9.60
CA PRO A 161 -6.49 -2.26 9.96
C PRO A 161 -6.50 -0.91 9.26
N MET A 162 -7.69 -0.41 8.89
CA MET A 162 -7.82 0.85 8.17
C MET A 162 -7.31 2.03 9.03
N SER A 163 -7.56 2.00 10.34
CA SER A 163 -6.92 2.84 11.35
C SER A 163 -6.21 1.98 12.38
N TYR A 164 -5.05 2.40 12.85
CA TYR A 164 -4.37 1.74 13.98
C TYR A 164 -4.98 2.08 15.34
N HIS A 165 -5.81 3.12 15.43
CA HIS A 165 -6.49 3.49 16.67
C HIS A 165 -7.93 2.97 16.66
N ASN A 166 -8.37 2.45 17.81
CA ASN A 166 -9.72 1.95 18.01
C ASN A 166 -10.27 2.40 19.36
N ILE A 167 -11.56 2.78 19.40
CA ILE A 167 -12.28 3.11 20.63
C ILE A 167 -13.08 1.86 21.06
N THR A 168 -12.83 1.41 22.28
CA THR A 168 -13.40 0.19 22.84
C THR A 168 -14.71 0.44 23.60
N GLU A 169 -15.26 -0.62 24.17
CA GLU A 169 -16.47 -0.56 25.02
C GLU A 169 -16.23 0.17 26.35
N GLU A 170 -14.97 0.32 26.77
CA GLU A 170 -14.59 1.04 27.97
C GLU A 170 -14.65 2.58 27.82
N CYS A 171 -15.15 3.08 26.68
CA CYS A 171 -15.28 4.50 26.41
C CYS A 171 -16.30 5.15 27.36
N THR A 172 -15.88 6.16 28.10
CA THR A 172 -16.72 6.94 29.04
C THR A 172 -17.38 8.16 28.40
N SER A 173 -17.28 8.32 27.09
CA SER A 173 -17.91 9.41 26.31
C SER A 173 -17.54 10.83 26.76
N CYS A 174 -16.30 11.02 27.26
CA CYS A 174 -15.85 12.33 27.74
C CYS A 174 -15.62 13.39 26.63
N GLY A 175 -15.57 13.01 25.34
CA GLY A 175 -15.47 13.92 24.20
C GLY A 175 -14.07 14.39 23.83
N LEU A 176 -13.06 14.23 24.68
CA LEU A 176 -11.71 14.78 24.48
C LEU A 176 -11.06 14.30 23.16
N CYS A 177 -11.29 13.05 22.75
CA CYS A 177 -10.75 12.52 21.50
C CYS A 177 -11.37 13.21 20.28
N GLN A 178 -12.68 13.49 20.28
CA GLN A 178 -13.36 14.17 19.20
C GLN A 178 -12.94 15.63 19.12
N GLU A 179 -12.90 16.34 20.25
CA GLU A 179 -12.55 17.77 20.32
C GLU A 179 -11.14 18.04 19.75
N ASN A 180 -10.21 17.11 19.99
CA ASN A 180 -8.82 17.24 19.56
C ASN A 180 -8.52 16.57 18.20
N CYS A 181 -9.49 15.93 17.54
CA CYS A 181 -9.27 15.27 16.26
C CYS A 181 -9.15 16.29 15.11
N VAL A 182 -7.92 16.49 14.61
CA VAL A 182 -7.65 17.44 13.50
C VAL A 182 -8.37 17.06 12.22
N GLU A 183 -8.59 15.78 11.98
CA GLU A 183 -9.26 15.24 10.80
C GLU A 183 -10.77 15.12 10.95
N ARG A 184 -11.31 15.42 12.14
CA ARG A 184 -12.73 15.25 12.46
C ARG A 184 -13.24 13.83 12.17
N ALA A 185 -12.35 12.85 12.27
CA ALA A 185 -12.64 11.44 12.01
C ALA A 185 -13.44 10.78 13.16
N ILE A 186 -13.56 11.44 14.30
CA ILE A 186 -14.24 10.87 15.48
C ILE A 186 -15.65 11.45 15.60
N TYR A 187 -16.63 10.58 15.83
CA TYR A 187 -18.01 10.94 15.97
C TYR A 187 -18.66 10.21 17.16
N HIS A 188 -19.73 10.79 17.72
CA HIS A 188 -20.54 10.17 18.75
C HIS A 188 -21.57 9.23 18.10
N GLY A 189 -21.56 7.96 18.47
CA GLY A 189 -22.50 6.96 17.96
C GLY A 189 -23.83 6.95 18.72
N GLU A 190 -24.81 6.24 18.14
CA GLU A 190 -26.14 6.05 18.77
C GLU A 190 -26.07 5.18 20.02
N ASP A 191 -25.04 4.38 20.17
CA ASP A 191 -24.73 3.56 21.35
C ASP A 191 -24.18 4.37 22.53
N GLY A 192 -24.10 5.69 22.39
CA GLY A 192 -23.62 6.61 23.41
C GLY A 192 -22.10 6.67 23.53
N ARG A 193 -21.34 6.04 22.62
CA ARG A 193 -19.87 6.03 22.62
C ARG A 193 -19.30 6.81 21.43
N TYR A 194 -18.03 7.14 21.51
CA TYR A 194 -17.29 7.67 20.37
C TYR A 194 -16.76 6.55 19.48
N HIS A 195 -16.69 6.81 18.17
CA HIS A 195 -16.19 5.91 17.15
C HIS A 195 -15.27 6.64 16.20
N ILE A 196 -14.35 5.91 15.56
CA ILE A 196 -13.45 6.44 14.54
C ILE A 196 -13.98 6.03 13.15
N ARG A 197 -14.19 7.01 12.28
CA ARG A 197 -14.30 6.74 10.84
C ARG A 197 -12.91 6.41 10.32
N GLU A 198 -12.59 5.13 10.27
CA GLU A 198 -11.22 4.64 10.06
C GLU A 198 -10.59 5.13 8.74
N MET A 199 -11.40 5.29 7.69
CA MET A 199 -10.92 5.79 6.40
C MET A 199 -10.63 7.31 6.40
N ASP A 200 -11.23 8.07 7.32
CA ASP A 200 -10.97 9.50 7.50
C ASP A 200 -9.76 9.74 8.45
N CYS A 201 -9.31 8.69 9.17
CA CYS A 201 -8.27 8.80 10.18
C CYS A 201 -6.88 8.90 9.57
N ASP A 202 -6.08 9.82 10.08
CA ASP A 202 -4.68 10.05 9.71
C ASP A 202 -3.68 9.19 10.51
N ASP A 203 -4.14 8.46 11.52
CA ASP A 203 -3.31 7.72 12.49
C ASP A 203 -2.32 8.61 13.28
N CYS A 204 -2.57 9.91 13.42
CA CYS A 204 -1.68 10.85 14.11
C CYS A 204 -1.53 10.58 15.61
N GLY A 205 -2.40 9.79 16.24
CA GLY A 205 -2.34 9.40 17.64
C GLY A 205 -2.76 10.47 18.67
N ILE A 206 -3.19 11.66 18.24
CA ILE A 206 -3.63 12.73 19.18
C ILE A 206 -4.75 12.24 20.09
N CYS A 207 -5.74 11.53 19.52
CA CYS A 207 -6.85 10.98 20.31
C CYS A 207 -6.36 10.04 21.42
N PHE A 208 -5.34 9.22 21.16
CA PHE A 208 -4.74 8.33 22.14
C PHE A 208 -4.09 9.13 23.29
N THR A 209 -3.29 10.17 22.97
CA THR A 209 -2.62 10.98 23.97
C THR A 209 -3.58 11.83 24.82
N LYS A 210 -4.78 12.12 24.32
CA LYS A 210 -5.81 12.92 25.02
C LYS A 210 -6.82 12.08 25.79
N CYS A 211 -6.84 10.77 25.56
CA CYS A 211 -7.77 9.87 26.26
C CYS A 211 -7.30 9.63 27.71
N PRO A 212 -8.10 9.93 28.73
CA PRO A 212 -7.73 9.65 30.12
C PRO A 212 -7.64 8.14 30.42
N LEU A 213 -8.24 7.31 29.55
CA LEU A 213 -8.21 5.85 29.62
C LEU A 213 -7.47 5.25 28.41
N ALA A 214 -6.36 5.90 27.99
CA ALA A 214 -5.50 5.36 26.92
C ALA A 214 -4.96 3.98 27.31
N GLY A 215 -4.98 3.07 26.33
CA GLY A 215 -4.66 1.65 26.57
C GLY A 215 -5.84 0.80 27.05
N GLN A 216 -6.98 1.39 27.39
CA GLN A 216 -8.22 0.71 27.76
C GLN A 216 -9.37 1.13 26.84
N ALA A 217 -9.87 2.35 26.99
CA ALA A 217 -10.96 2.89 26.20
C ALA A 217 -10.55 3.32 24.79
N LEU A 218 -9.29 3.66 24.59
CA LEU A 218 -8.69 3.92 23.28
C LEU A 218 -7.38 3.16 23.17
N VAL A 219 -7.30 2.24 22.22
CA VAL A 219 -6.16 1.33 22.03
C VAL A 219 -5.45 1.58 20.69
N CYS A 220 -4.16 1.25 20.65
CA CYS A 220 -3.36 1.28 19.44
C CYS A 220 -3.08 -0.15 18.96
N ARG A 221 -3.60 -0.52 17.78
CA ARG A 221 -3.47 -1.86 17.19
C ARG A 221 -2.06 -2.16 16.63
N LEU A 222 -1.13 -1.21 16.71
CA LEU A 222 0.29 -1.46 16.37
C LEU A 222 0.97 -2.39 17.38
N ASP A 223 0.46 -2.44 18.61
CA ASP A 223 1.05 -3.21 19.71
C ASP A 223 0.47 -4.63 19.81
N GLU A 224 -0.43 -5.01 18.91
CA GLU A 224 -1.12 -6.32 18.90
C GLU A 224 -0.42 -7.40 18.04
N ASN A 225 0.89 -7.25 17.71
CA ASN A 225 1.66 -8.23 16.90
C ASN A 225 2.54 -9.14 17.75
#